data_ac2e851b7dab2da2ddf9b4b5d59e7a46
#
_entry.id   ac2e851b7dab2da2ddf9b4b5d59e7a46
#
_cell.length_a   1.000
_cell.length_b   1.000
_cell.length_c   1.000
_cell.angle_alpha   90.00
_cell.angle_beta   90.00
_cell.angle_gamma   90.00
#
_symmetry.space_group_name_H-M   'P 1'
#
loop_
_entity.id
_entity.type
_entity.pdbx_description
1 polymer ?
#
loop_
_entity_poly.entity_id
_entity_poly.type
_entity_poly.pdbx_seq_one_letter_code
_entity_poly.pdbx_strand_id
1 'polypeptide(L)'
;MKITDVFSLLGGLALFLYGMQMMSNGLEAAAGNRMKQILEKLTSNRILGVLVGAGITAVIQSSSATTVMVVGFVNSGMMTLRQAVWIIMGANIGTTITGQLIALDIGAIAPLIAFAGVALILFIKKEKVHHWALIVAGLGILFIGMDMMSTSMMPLRESEAFVSLMTKFSNPVLGILAGMIFTAIIQSSSASVGILQALATSGLIGLPNAVFVLFGQNIGTCITAVLASIGANRNAKRTTIIHLMFNIIGTTIFTIVCIMTPLTSLVESFTPGRVSAQIANMHTLFNIVTTLLLLPFGTYLAKLATKILPDRPEEKNDAMHLEYIPSLEIKRENQIGLSAIAVNGIQKEISRMMDMAKENIERSFEAVLEGKTTLLPEVSEREEYIDYLNKEISRYISKIMVNEHNREDSKYISALFKVCGNLERIGDHAINICEYTKLMEEKKIHFSSKVLEGIGEMKKVSLEAMDKLEKVRMGSSRSDIREIEEMEQKMDDMTEEYRNNQLERMQVGVCSDEACVLYSEMLTDFERIGDHILNIGQEMGEGKVSA
;
A
#
# COMPACT_ATOMS: atom_id res chain seq x y z
N MET A 1 10.32 30.79 32.82
CA MET A 1 10.98 30.20 31.66
C MET A 1 11.67 31.31 30.88
N LYS A 2 12.99 31.19 30.64
CA LYS A 2 13.75 32.14 29.81
C LYS A 2 13.64 31.75 28.31
N ILE A 3 13.94 32.69 27.41
CA ILE A 3 13.91 32.40 25.98
C ILE A 3 14.91 31.30 25.57
N THR A 4 16.02 31.20 26.31
CA THR A 4 17.02 30.13 26.16
C THR A 4 16.45 28.74 26.50
N ASP A 5 15.55 28.65 27.48
CA ASP A 5 14.90 27.39 27.85
C ASP A 5 13.96 26.93 26.72
N VAL A 6 13.29 27.89 26.05
CA VAL A 6 12.44 27.60 24.88
C VAL A 6 13.29 27.06 23.71
N PHE A 7 14.43 27.69 23.43
CA PHE A 7 15.34 27.19 22.40
C PHE A 7 15.91 25.80 22.72
N SER A 8 16.26 25.55 23.99
CA SER A 8 16.71 24.25 24.44
C SER A 8 15.60 23.20 24.36
N LEU A 9 14.35 23.58 24.69
CA LEU A 9 13.20 22.69 24.54
C LEU A 9 12.97 22.30 23.08
N LEU A 10 12.99 23.27 22.17
CA LEU A 10 12.83 23.04 20.72
C LEU A 10 14.00 22.22 20.16
N GLY A 11 15.24 22.49 20.58
CA GLY A 11 16.42 21.71 20.22
C GLY A 11 16.35 20.28 20.73
N GLY A 12 15.93 20.09 21.98
CA GLY A 12 15.69 18.77 22.56
C GLY A 12 14.62 17.98 21.83
N LEU A 13 13.50 18.64 21.48
CA LEU A 13 12.44 18.05 20.67
C LEU A 13 12.94 17.64 19.27
N ALA A 14 13.73 18.47 18.63
CA ALA A 14 14.30 18.16 17.32
C ALA A 14 15.24 16.91 17.39
N LEU A 15 16.11 16.84 18.41
CA LEU A 15 16.98 15.69 18.64
C LEU A 15 16.16 14.43 18.96
N PHE A 16 15.15 14.54 19.82
CA PHE A 16 14.26 13.44 20.17
C PHE A 16 13.58 12.85 18.92
N LEU A 17 12.96 13.71 18.09
CA LEU A 17 12.28 13.29 16.86
C LEU A 17 13.25 12.71 15.83
N TYR A 18 14.41 13.32 15.68
CA TYR A 18 15.44 12.85 14.74
C TYR A 18 16.04 11.51 15.19
N GLY A 19 16.33 11.36 16.48
CA GLY A 19 16.81 10.10 17.05
C GLY A 19 15.79 8.97 16.88
N MET A 20 14.52 9.24 17.13
CA MET A 20 13.42 8.30 16.90
C MET A 20 13.33 7.89 15.42
N GLN A 21 13.41 8.85 14.49
CA GLN A 21 13.37 8.57 13.05
C GLN A 21 14.59 7.75 12.59
N MET A 22 15.79 8.08 13.08
CA MET A 22 17.02 7.34 12.78
C MET A 22 16.95 5.90 13.27
N MET A 23 16.46 5.69 14.50
CA MET A 23 16.25 4.35 15.07
C MET A 23 15.23 3.55 14.25
N SER A 24 14.11 4.17 13.88
CA SER A 24 13.06 3.57 13.06
C SER A 24 13.61 3.13 11.68
N ASN A 25 14.33 4.02 10.99
CA ASN A 25 14.93 3.72 9.69
C ASN A 25 15.94 2.55 9.78
N GLY A 26 16.73 2.51 10.85
CA GLY A 26 17.67 1.41 11.11
C GLY A 26 16.97 0.07 11.34
N LEU A 27 15.89 0.05 12.14
CA LEU A 27 15.08 -1.14 12.42
C LEU A 27 14.39 -1.63 11.14
N GLU A 28 13.81 -0.72 10.36
CA GLU A 28 13.16 -1.02 9.09
C GLU A 28 14.13 -1.63 8.08
N ALA A 29 15.30 -1.00 7.90
CA ALA A 29 16.33 -1.51 7.01
C ALA A 29 16.89 -2.87 7.46
N ALA A 30 17.05 -3.10 8.77
CA ALA A 30 17.49 -4.37 9.33
C ALA A 30 16.45 -5.49 9.14
N ALA A 31 15.15 -5.17 9.20
CA ALA A 31 14.06 -6.12 9.02
C ALA A 31 13.85 -6.53 7.55
N GLY A 32 14.17 -5.65 6.60
CA GLY A 32 14.12 -5.89 5.16
C GLY A 32 12.75 -6.30 4.60
N ASN A 33 12.73 -6.88 3.40
CA ASN A 33 11.52 -7.26 2.67
C ASN A 33 10.71 -8.42 3.30
N ARG A 34 11.25 -9.09 4.32
CA ARG A 34 10.56 -10.21 5.00
C ARG A 34 9.25 -9.79 5.65
N MET A 35 9.11 -8.51 6.05
CA MET A 35 7.89 -8.01 6.65
C MET A 35 6.69 -7.98 5.69
N LYS A 36 6.91 -7.68 4.39
CA LYS A 36 5.87 -7.76 3.36
C LYS A 36 5.30 -9.19 3.24
N GLN A 37 6.20 -10.17 3.15
CA GLN A 37 5.83 -11.59 3.01
C GLN A 37 5.10 -12.15 4.24
N ILE A 38 5.46 -11.66 5.43
CA ILE A 38 4.80 -12.04 6.68
C ILE A 38 3.36 -11.53 6.72
N LEU A 39 3.10 -10.29 6.28
CA LEU A 39 1.76 -9.72 6.19
C LEU A 39 0.84 -10.48 5.24
N GLU A 40 1.36 -10.88 4.08
CA GLU A 40 0.57 -11.57 3.06
C GLU A 40 0.17 -13.00 3.49
N LYS A 41 1.07 -13.73 4.16
CA LYS A 41 0.90 -15.16 4.45
C LYS A 41 0.21 -15.49 5.77
N LEU A 42 0.24 -14.60 6.78
CA LEU A 42 -0.05 -14.99 8.17
C LEU A 42 -1.32 -14.41 8.78
N THR A 43 -2.19 -13.77 8.00
CA THR A 43 -3.32 -12.98 8.53
C THR A 43 -4.65 -13.71 8.67
N SER A 44 -4.71 -15.01 8.37
CA SER A 44 -5.96 -15.79 8.47
C SER A 44 -6.37 -16.13 9.92
N ASN A 45 -5.42 -16.23 10.84
CA ASN A 45 -5.65 -16.54 12.25
C ASN A 45 -5.68 -15.23 13.08
N ARG A 46 -6.68 -15.09 13.96
CA ARG A 46 -6.88 -13.89 14.80
C ARG A 46 -5.66 -13.56 15.66
N ILE A 47 -5.14 -14.56 16.39
CA ILE A 47 -4.00 -14.38 17.29
C ILE A 47 -2.74 -14.05 16.48
N LEU A 48 -2.53 -14.76 15.39
CA LEU A 48 -1.38 -14.54 14.51
C LEU A 48 -1.44 -13.15 13.86
N GLY A 49 -2.63 -12.70 13.44
CA GLY A 49 -2.82 -11.33 12.93
C GLY A 49 -2.46 -10.26 13.96
N VAL A 50 -2.85 -10.44 15.23
CA VAL A 50 -2.46 -9.52 16.32
C VAL A 50 -0.96 -9.55 16.55
N LEU A 51 -0.34 -10.74 16.62
CA LEU A 51 1.12 -10.86 16.81
C LEU A 51 1.91 -10.24 15.63
N VAL A 52 1.45 -10.45 14.41
CA VAL A 52 2.05 -9.82 13.21
C VAL A 52 1.92 -8.31 13.26
N GLY A 53 0.74 -7.78 13.57
CA GLY A 53 0.53 -6.33 13.71
C GLY A 53 1.40 -5.73 14.81
N ALA A 54 1.50 -6.40 15.97
CA ALA A 54 2.34 -5.97 17.08
C ALA A 54 3.84 -6.01 16.71
N GLY A 55 4.29 -7.11 16.09
CA GLY A 55 5.69 -7.28 15.70
C GLY A 55 6.12 -6.26 14.64
N ILE A 56 5.31 -6.06 13.61
CA ILE A 56 5.59 -5.08 12.55
C ILE A 56 5.66 -3.68 13.13
N THR A 57 4.68 -3.28 13.94
CA THR A 57 4.67 -1.94 14.54
C THR A 57 5.81 -1.74 15.52
N ALA A 58 6.18 -2.78 16.29
CA ALA A 58 7.34 -2.72 17.20
C ALA A 58 8.66 -2.53 16.42
N VAL A 59 8.78 -3.12 15.23
CA VAL A 59 9.97 -2.97 14.38
C VAL A 59 9.96 -1.63 13.66
N ILE A 60 8.84 -1.25 13.02
CA ILE A 60 8.70 0.03 12.30
C ILE A 60 8.69 1.22 13.26
N GLN A 61 8.34 1.01 14.54
CA GLN A 61 8.16 2.07 15.56
C GLN A 61 7.08 3.10 15.19
N SER A 62 6.16 2.74 14.27
CA SER A 62 5.09 3.61 13.78
C SER A 62 3.80 2.84 13.54
N SER A 63 2.82 2.98 14.45
CA SER A 63 1.48 2.45 14.23
C SER A 63 0.74 3.18 13.12
N SER A 64 1.04 4.47 12.91
CA SER A 64 0.49 5.23 11.79
C SER A 64 0.90 4.63 10.46
N ALA A 65 2.19 4.32 10.27
CA ALA A 65 2.67 3.66 9.05
C ALA A 65 2.03 2.28 8.87
N THR A 66 1.96 1.47 9.94
CA THR A 66 1.31 0.14 9.88
C THR A 66 -0.17 0.24 9.53
N THR A 67 -0.92 1.17 10.14
CA THR A 67 -2.36 1.31 9.85
C THR A 67 -2.63 1.88 8.45
N VAL A 68 -1.84 2.85 7.99
CA VAL A 68 -1.91 3.36 6.61
C VAL A 68 -1.64 2.24 5.59
N MET A 69 -0.63 1.41 5.84
CA MET A 69 -0.34 0.23 5.01
C MET A 69 -1.52 -0.76 4.99
N VAL A 70 -2.13 -1.04 6.16
CA VAL A 70 -3.31 -1.92 6.25
C VAL A 70 -4.50 -1.32 5.49
N VAL A 71 -4.76 -0.01 5.61
CA VAL A 71 -5.78 0.69 4.82
C VAL A 71 -5.51 0.53 3.33
N GLY A 72 -4.25 0.68 2.90
CA GLY A 72 -3.83 0.47 1.51
C GLY A 72 -4.02 -0.97 1.04
N PHE A 73 -3.67 -1.99 1.83
CA PHE A 73 -3.88 -3.40 1.50
C PHE A 73 -5.36 -3.76 1.39
N VAL A 74 -6.22 -3.18 2.23
CA VAL A 74 -7.66 -3.36 2.13
C VAL A 74 -8.20 -2.65 0.88
N ASN A 75 -7.69 -1.46 0.58
CA ASN A 75 -8.08 -0.69 -0.60
C ASN A 75 -7.74 -1.42 -1.91
N SER A 76 -6.56 -2.05 -1.98
CA SER A 76 -6.11 -2.83 -3.14
C SER A 76 -6.69 -4.24 -3.18
N GLY A 77 -7.49 -4.64 -2.15
CA GLY A 77 -8.06 -5.99 -2.03
C GLY A 77 -7.03 -7.10 -1.75
N MET A 78 -5.80 -6.74 -1.35
CA MET A 78 -4.79 -7.71 -0.85
C MET A 78 -5.16 -8.26 0.52
N MET A 79 -5.97 -7.52 1.27
CA MET A 79 -6.38 -7.87 2.63
C MET A 79 -7.88 -7.67 2.81
N THR A 80 -8.53 -8.62 3.46
CA THR A 80 -9.93 -8.49 3.84
C THR A 80 -10.11 -7.57 5.06
N LEU A 81 -11.27 -6.95 5.19
CA LEU A 81 -11.62 -6.13 6.35
C LEU A 81 -11.46 -6.90 7.67
N ARG A 82 -11.76 -8.21 7.69
CA ARG A 82 -11.57 -9.06 8.88
C ARG A 82 -10.11 -9.22 9.28
N GLN A 83 -9.22 -9.41 8.32
CA GLN A 83 -7.78 -9.53 8.58
C GLN A 83 -7.22 -8.21 9.12
N ALA A 84 -7.66 -7.08 8.56
CA ALA A 84 -7.27 -5.75 9.01
C ALA A 84 -7.57 -5.49 10.49
N VAL A 85 -8.73 -5.98 11.01
CA VAL A 85 -9.08 -5.85 12.43
C VAL A 85 -7.97 -6.35 13.35
N TRP A 86 -7.46 -7.56 13.08
CA TRP A 86 -6.47 -8.20 13.94
C TRP A 86 -5.12 -7.49 13.89
N ILE A 87 -4.72 -7.05 12.71
CA ILE A 87 -3.45 -6.33 12.54
C ILE A 87 -3.52 -4.96 13.22
N ILE A 88 -4.64 -4.23 13.11
CA ILE A 88 -4.84 -2.94 13.78
C ILE A 88 -4.78 -3.11 15.30
N MET A 89 -5.44 -4.14 15.87
CA MET A 89 -5.35 -4.43 17.29
C MET A 89 -3.90 -4.68 17.71
N GLY A 90 -3.16 -5.45 16.94
CA GLY A 90 -1.74 -5.71 17.16
C GLY A 90 -0.88 -4.44 17.04
N ALA A 91 -1.14 -3.61 16.04
CA ALA A 91 -0.40 -2.37 15.83
C ALA A 91 -0.47 -1.43 17.04
N ASN A 92 -1.63 -1.34 17.70
CA ASN A 92 -1.77 -0.56 18.92
C ASN A 92 -0.90 -1.12 20.07
N ILE A 93 -0.77 -2.45 20.19
CA ILE A 93 0.16 -3.06 21.16
C ILE A 93 1.60 -2.72 20.78
N GLY A 94 1.98 -2.90 19.50
CA GLY A 94 3.35 -2.66 19.03
C GLY A 94 3.86 -1.24 19.27
N THR A 95 2.98 -0.24 19.20
CA THR A 95 3.29 1.16 19.51
C THR A 95 3.82 1.35 20.93
N THR A 96 3.39 0.52 21.86
CA THR A 96 3.78 0.68 23.28
C THR A 96 5.26 0.41 23.54
N ILE A 97 5.91 -0.33 22.64
CA ILE A 97 7.35 -0.63 22.73
C ILE A 97 8.19 0.65 22.71
N THR A 98 7.79 1.66 21.93
CA THR A 98 8.47 2.97 21.94
C THR A 98 8.43 3.61 23.31
N GLY A 99 7.27 3.65 23.96
CA GLY A 99 7.12 4.17 25.31
C GLY A 99 7.94 3.39 26.35
N GLN A 100 8.03 2.06 26.22
CA GLN A 100 8.86 1.21 27.06
C GLN A 100 10.36 1.47 26.86
N LEU A 101 10.81 1.67 25.61
CA LEU A 101 12.19 2.06 25.32
C LEU A 101 12.54 3.41 25.94
N ILE A 102 11.66 4.40 25.80
CA ILE A 102 11.84 5.73 26.39
C ILE A 102 11.88 5.66 27.93
N ALA A 103 11.15 4.72 28.53
CA ALA A 103 11.13 4.51 29.98
C ALA A 103 12.41 3.86 30.52
N LEU A 104 13.32 3.37 29.69
CA LEU A 104 14.64 2.92 30.13
C LEU A 104 15.44 4.12 30.65
N ASP A 105 15.94 4.02 31.87
CA ASP A 105 16.72 5.09 32.50
C ASP A 105 18.19 5.02 32.07
N ILE A 106 18.45 5.30 30.80
CA ILE A 106 19.81 5.25 30.21
C ILE A 106 20.34 6.64 29.83
N GLY A 107 19.71 7.71 30.34
CA GLY A 107 20.08 9.10 30.03
C GLY A 107 21.56 9.40 30.29
N ALA A 108 22.11 8.89 31.41
CA ALA A 108 23.51 9.11 31.77
C ALA A 108 24.52 8.54 30.78
N ILE A 109 24.20 7.43 30.09
CA ILE A 109 25.07 6.79 29.12
C ILE A 109 24.68 7.11 27.66
N ALA A 110 23.59 7.84 27.46
CA ALA A 110 23.08 8.19 26.13
C ALA A 110 24.11 8.89 25.22
N PRO A 111 24.94 9.85 25.71
CA PRO A 111 25.99 10.44 24.89
C PRO A 111 27.03 9.43 24.39
N LEU A 112 27.39 8.44 25.21
CA LEU A 112 28.30 7.37 24.82
C LEU A 112 27.69 6.46 23.76
N ILE A 113 26.41 6.10 23.92
CA ILE A 113 25.65 5.31 22.97
C ILE A 113 25.55 6.04 21.62
N ALA A 114 25.22 7.33 21.64
CA ALA A 114 25.18 8.17 20.43
C ALA A 114 26.53 8.21 19.73
N PHE A 115 27.61 8.47 20.50
CA PHE A 115 28.98 8.50 19.96
C PHE A 115 29.37 7.15 19.32
N ALA A 116 29.12 6.04 20.01
CA ALA A 116 29.43 4.70 19.49
C ALA A 116 28.68 4.41 18.19
N GLY A 117 27.39 4.72 18.14
CA GLY A 117 26.57 4.54 16.95
C GLY A 117 27.04 5.40 15.76
N VAL A 118 27.30 6.69 16.00
CA VAL A 118 27.83 7.60 14.98
C VAL A 118 29.21 7.17 14.49
N ALA A 119 30.10 6.75 15.40
CA ALA A 119 31.42 6.23 15.02
C ALA A 119 31.30 4.99 14.11
N LEU A 120 30.39 4.05 14.44
CA LEU A 120 30.13 2.88 13.57
C LEU A 120 29.61 3.30 12.20
N ILE A 121 28.72 4.29 12.11
CA ILE A 121 28.21 4.82 10.82
C ILE A 121 29.35 5.39 9.97
N LEU A 122 30.26 6.14 10.56
CA LEU A 122 31.34 6.83 9.84
C LEU A 122 32.47 5.90 9.42
N PHE A 123 32.83 4.92 10.25
CA PHE A 123 34.03 4.11 10.04
C PHE A 123 33.76 2.72 9.44
N ILE A 124 32.52 2.20 9.51
CA ILE A 124 32.19 0.85 9.02
C ILE A 124 31.26 0.93 7.82
N LYS A 125 31.76 0.52 6.65
CA LYS A 125 31.02 0.55 5.37
C LYS A 125 30.13 -0.68 5.12
N LYS A 126 30.10 -1.67 6.04
CA LYS A 126 29.26 -2.87 5.87
C LYS A 126 27.79 -2.52 6.10
N GLU A 127 26.95 -2.73 5.11
CA GLU A 127 25.52 -2.37 5.09
C GLU A 127 24.77 -2.89 6.33
N LYS A 128 24.91 -4.18 6.68
CA LYS A 128 24.26 -4.75 7.87
C LYS A 128 24.70 -4.07 9.18
N VAL A 129 25.98 -3.68 9.30
CA VAL A 129 26.48 -2.96 10.48
C VAL A 129 25.95 -1.54 10.50
N HIS A 130 25.81 -0.91 9.34
CA HIS A 130 25.25 0.43 9.20
C HIS A 130 23.82 0.51 9.72
N HIS A 131 22.95 -0.48 9.43
CA HIS A 131 21.58 -0.54 9.96
C HIS A 131 21.56 -0.60 11.50
N TRP A 132 22.38 -1.47 12.09
CA TRP A 132 22.48 -1.55 13.57
C TRP A 132 23.08 -0.28 14.18
N ALA A 133 24.04 0.34 13.48
CA ALA A 133 24.65 1.59 13.93
C ALA A 133 23.63 2.74 13.95
N LEU A 134 22.72 2.80 12.96
CA LEU A 134 21.60 3.76 12.95
C LEU A 134 20.67 3.58 14.16
N ILE A 135 20.37 2.32 14.54
CA ILE A 135 19.55 2.03 15.71
C ILE A 135 20.24 2.55 16.99
N VAL A 136 21.51 2.24 17.16
CA VAL A 136 22.30 2.62 18.34
C VAL A 136 22.46 4.14 18.41
N ALA A 137 22.84 4.79 17.31
CA ALA A 137 22.98 6.25 17.26
C ALA A 137 21.65 6.94 17.52
N GLY A 138 20.57 6.48 16.86
CA GLY A 138 19.22 7.02 17.03
C GLY A 138 18.73 6.93 18.46
N LEU A 139 18.95 5.79 19.12
CA LEU A 139 18.60 5.59 20.53
C LEU A 139 19.36 6.58 21.45
N GLY A 140 20.66 6.74 21.26
CA GLY A 140 21.44 7.69 22.04
C GLY A 140 21.00 9.14 21.83
N ILE A 141 20.77 9.56 20.58
CA ILE A 141 20.32 10.91 20.24
C ILE A 141 18.91 11.17 20.81
N LEU A 142 18.01 10.18 20.76
CA LEU A 142 16.67 10.25 21.34
C LEU A 142 16.72 10.58 22.83
N PHE A 143 17.55 9.87 23.59
CA PHE A 143 17.68 10.11 25.03
C PHE A 143 18.37 11.44 25.37
N ILE A 144 19.35 11.88 24.58
CA ILE A 144 19.92 13.23 24.72
C ILE A 144 18.82 14.29 24.51
N GLY A 145 18.00 14.14 23.46
CA GLY A 145 16.88 15.04 23.21
C GLY A 145 15.86 15.06 24.34
N MET A 146 15.53 13.89 24.90
CA MET A 146 14.60 13.77 26.02
C MET A 146 15.14 14.43 27.29
N ASP A 147 16.40 14.23 27.64
CA ASP A 147 17.04 14.86 28.79
C ASP A 147 17.06 16.40 28.64
N MET A 148 17.40 16.87 27.44
CA MET A 148 17.39 18.30 27.11
C MET A 148 15.97 18.91 27.21
N MET A 149 14.93 18.22 26.75
CA MET A 149 13.54 18.64 26.94
C MET A 149 13.17 18.70 28.42
N SER A 150 13.42 17.62 29.15
CA SER A 150 13.07 17.51 30.59
C SER A 150 13.74 18.59 31.43
N THR A 151 15.02 18.85 31.18
CA THR A 151 15.79 19.90 31.89
C THR A 151 15.25 21.29 31.57
N SER A 152 14.95 21.57 30.29
CA SER A 152 14.42 22.86 29.83
C SER A 152 13.04 23.18 30.42
N MET A 153 12.26 22.14 30.78
CA MET A 153 10.91 22.31 31.34
C MET A 153 10.92 22.44 32.89
N MET A 154 12.03 22.19 33.59
CA MET A 154 12.09 22.30 35.04
C MET A 154 11.63 23.66 35.61
N PRO A 155 11.95 24.82 34.98
CA PRO A 155 11.47 26.12 35.46
C PRO A 155 9.94 26.26 35.45
N LEU A 156 9.22 25.45 34.72
CA LEU A 156 7.74 25.46 34.66
C LEU A 156 7.12 24.91 35.97
N ARG A 157 7.87 24.17 36.80
CA ARG A 157 7.41 23.68 38.09
C ARG A 157 7.06 24.83 39.06
N GLU A 158 7.73 25.98 38.91
CA GLU A 158 7.51 27.16 39.73
C GLU A 158 6.40 28.07 39.18
N SER A 159 5.85 27.75 38.02
CA SER A 159 4.78 28.52 37.38
C SER A 159 3.41 28.03 37.86
N GLU A 160 2.77 28.80 38.76
CA GLU A 160 1.42 28.48 39.27
C GLU A 160 0.40 28.30 38.13
N ALA A 161 0.47 29.13 37.11
CA ALA A 161 -0.41 29.03 35.94
C ALA A 161 -0.23 27.69 35.20
N PHE A 162 1.03 27.25 35.01
CA PHE A 162 1.33 26.00 34.34
C PHE A 162 0.93 24.78 35.20
N VAL A 163 1.24 24.77 36.48
CA VAL A 163 0.83 23.72 37.40
C VAL A 163 -0.69 23.63 37.49
N SER A 164 -1.39 24.75 37.57
CA SER A 164 -2.86 24.80 37.52
C SER A 164 -3.42 24.24 36.20
N LEU A 165 -2.76 24.48 35.06
CA LEU A 165 -3.16 23.90 33.78
C LEU A 165 -2.97 22.38 33.80
N MET A 166 -1.83 21.87 34.31
CA MET A 166 -1.56 20.42 34.38
C MET A 166 -2.53 19.70 35.33
N THR A 167 -2.94 20.33 36.41
CA THR A 167 -3.94 19.76 37.34
C THR A 167 -5.33 19.66 36.70
N LYS A 168 -5.70 20.51 35.74
CA LYS A 168 -6.96 20.38 34.98
C LYS A 168 -7.05 19.08 34.20
N PHE A 169 -5.93 18.47 33.81
CA PHE A 169 -5.89 17.20 33.11
C PHE A 169 -6.26 15.99 33.96
N SER A 170 -6.42 16.17 35.29
CA SER A 170 -7.07 15.17 36.12
C SER A 170 -8.57 14.99 35.80
N ASN A 171 -9.18 15.98 35.16
CA ASN A 171 -10.51 15.83 34.58
C ASN A 171 -10.42 14.93 33.34
N PRO A 172 -11.12 13.78 33.33
CA PRO A 172 -11.01 12.81 32.24
C PRO A 172 -11.32 13.40 30.87
N VAL A 173 -12.35 14.23 30.76
CA VAL A 173 -12.77 14.82 29.49
C VAL A 173 -11.70 15.79 28.96
N LEU A 174 -11.20 16.68 29.81
CA LEU A 174 -10.18 17.65 29.43
C LEU A 174 -8.86 16.97 29.06
N GLY A 175 -8.43 15.97 29.85
CA GLY A 175 -7.24 15.18 29.58
C GLY A 175 -7.31 14.45 28.23
N ILE A 176 -8.43 13.73 28.00
CA ILE A 176 -8.65 12.99 26.73
C ILE A 176 -8.67 13.96 25.54
N LEU A 177 -9.40 15.07 25.63
CA LEU A 177 -9.45 16.05 24.53
C LEU A 177 -8.08 16.66 24.26
N ALA A 178 -7.33 17.03 25.30
CA ALA A 178 -5.99 17.58 25.13
C ALA A 178 -5.04 16.57 24.44
N GLY A 179 -5.01 15.32 24.91
CA GLY A 179 -4.21 14.26 24.30
C GLY A 179 -4.61 13.96 22.85
N MET A 180 -5.91 13.89 22.59
CA MET A 180 -6.45 13.65 21.25
C MET A 180 -6.08 14.76 20.25
N ILE A 181 -6.31 16.02 20.61
CA ILE A 181 -6.00 17.18 19.72
C ILE A 181 -4.49 17.26 19.49
N PHE A 182 -3.70 17.13 20.56
CA PHE A 182 -2.25 17.21 20.49
C PHE A 182 -1.67 16.14 19.53
N THR A 183 -2.10 14.89 19.69
CA THR A 183 -1.64 13.80 18.83
C THR A 183 -2.16 13.92 17.40
N ALA A 184 -3.40 14.40 17.20
CA ALA A 184 -3.93 14.65 15.88
C ALA A 184 -3.15 15.72 15.11
N ILE A 185 -2.63 16.74 15.80
CA ILE A 185 -1.77 17.78 15.20
C ILE A 185 -0.39 17.21 14.85
N ILE A 186 0.25 16.51 15.79
CA ILE A 186 1.59 15.93 15.60
C ILE A 186 1.56 14.74 14.64
N GLN A 187 0.44 14.02 14.55
CA GLN A 187 0.27 12.80 13.74
C GLN A 187 1.22 11.64 14.10
N SER A 188 1.83 11.68 15.29
CA SER A 188 2.73 10.66 15.83
C SER A 188 2.42 10.36 17.28
N SER A 189 1.90 9.17 17.56
CA SER A 189 1.64 8.72 18.94
C SER A 189 2.92 8.52 19.73
N SER A 190 3.97 7.98 19.09
CA SER A 190 5.26 7.77 19.75
C SER A 190 5.89 9.09 20.19
N ALA A 191 5.85 10.12 19.33
CA ALA A 191 6.31 11.47 19.70
C ALA A 191 5.46 12.08 20.81
N SER A 192 4.14 11.95 20.74
CA SER A 192 3.23 12.50 21.74
C SER A 192 3.42 11.85 23.11
N VAL A 193 3.57 10.52 23.16
CA VAL A 193 3.86 9.77 24.39
C VAL A 193 5.25 10.16 24.94
N GLY A 194 6.26 10.29 24.08
CA GLY A 194 7.60 10.72 24.50
C GLY A 194 7.61 12.10 25.12
N ILE A 195 6.87 13.07 24.55
CA ILE A 195 6.70 14.41 25.14
C ILE A 195 5.99 14.33 26.51
N LEU A 196 4.95 13.51 26.63
CA LEU A 196 4.26 13.28 27.90
C LEU A 196 5.20 12.66 28.95
N GLN A 197 6.06 11.72 28.56
CA GLN A 197 7.08 11.12 29.42
C GLN A 197 8.17 12.13 29.81
N ALA A 198 8.57 13.05 28.92
CA ALA A 198 9.51 14.13 29.24
C ALA A 198 8.91 15.10 30.29
N LEU A 199 7.62 15.47 30.14
CA LEU A 199 6.88 16.23 31.15
C LEU A 199 6.83 15.49 32.50
N ALA A 200 6.65 14.18 32.47
CA ALA A 200 6.65 13.36 33.69
C ALA A 200 8.05 13.27 34.32
N THR A 201 9.09 13.10 33.54
CA THR A 201 10.49 13.07 34.01
C THR A 201 10.89 14.43 34.61
N SER A 202 10.43 15.54 34.01
CA SER A 202 10.62 16.87 34.62
C SER A 202 9.78 17.09 35.87
N GLY A 203 8.94 16.14 36.30
CA GLY A 203 8.08 16.20 37.48
C GLY A 203 6.94 17.21 37.41
N LEU A 204 6.56 17.62 36.20
CA LEU A 204 5.45 18.52 35.95
C LEU A 204 4.08 17.82 35.96
N ILE A 205 4.05 16.52 35.67
CA ILE A 205 2.82 15.72 35.63
C ILE A 205 3.07 14.35 36.27
N GLY A 206 2.13 13.90 37.09
CA GLY A 206 2.10 12.54 37.63
C GLY A 206 1.18 11.64 36.83
N LEU A 207 1.22 10.31 37.07
CA LEU A 207 0.39 9.34 36.38
C LEU A 207 -1.12 9.65 36.47
N PRO A 208 -1.69 10.07 37.61
CA PRO A 208 -3.12 10.36 37.74
C PRO A 208 -3.63 11.45 36.76
N ASN A 209 -2.77 12.40 36.44
CA ASN A 209 -3.10 13.46 35.46
C ASN A 209 -2.71 13.08 34.02
N ALA A 210 -1.62 12.32 33.86
CA ALA A 210 -1.13 11.89 32.54
C ALA A 210 -2.00 10.82 31.90
N VAL A 211 -2.69 9.98 32.68
CA VAL A 211 -3.41 8.82 32.20
C VAL A 211 -4.52 9.17 31.20
N PHE A 212 -5.28 10.23 31.47
CA PHE A 212 -6.36 10.65 30.58
C PHE A 212 -5.83 11.30 29.29
N VAL A 213 -4.71 12.03 29.40
CA VAL A 213 -3.99 12.56 28.22
C VAL A 213 -3.50 11.41 27.35
N LEU A 214 -2.91 10.37 27.97
CA LEU A 214 -2.45 9.16 27.28
C LEU A 214 -3.59 8.44 26.52
N PHE A 215 -4.76 8.29 27.15
CA PHE A 215 -5.92 7.69 26.50
C PHE A 215 -6.41 8.53 25.32
N GLY A 216 -6.39 9.85 25.43
CA GLY A 216 -6.69 10.77 24.34
C GLY A 216 -5.69 10.65 23.19
N GLN A 217 -4.40 10.48 23.48
CA GLN A 217 -3.35 10.30 22.47
C GLN A 217 -3.63 9.08 21.57
N ASN A 218 -4.14 7.97 22.15
CA ASN A 218 -4.52 6.78 21.36
C ASN A 218 -5.66 7.10 20.36
N ILE A 219 -6.66 7.90 20.74
CA ILE A 219 -7.72 8.33 19.81
C ILE A 219 -7.14 9.26 18.74
N GLY A 220 -6.29 10.21 19.13
CA GLY A 220 -5.67 11.17 18.22
C GLY A 220 -4.82 10.53 17.13
N THR A 221 -4.23 9.37 17.40
CA THR A 221 -3.44 8.59 16.41
C THR A 221 -4.28 8.18 15.20
N CYS A 222 -5.59 8.02 15.35
CA CYS A 222 -6.46 7.59 14.25
C CYS A 222 -6.55 8.60 13.11
N ILE A 223 -6.15 9.86 13.32
CA ILE A 223 -6.21 10.91 12.28
C ILE A 223 -5.40 10.54 11.04
N THR A 224 -4.27 9.86 11.19
CA THR A 224 -3.43 9.43 10.09
C THR A 224 -4.14 8.42 9.19
N ALA A 225 -4.87 7.46 9.78
CA ALA A 225 -5.69 6.51 9.04
C ALA A 225 -6.90 7.19 8.38
N VAL A 226 -7.50 8.20 9.04
CA VAL A 226 -8.59 9.02 8.45
C VAL A 226 -8.09 9.71 7.20
N LEU A 227 -6.96 10.41 7.27
CA LEU A 227 -6.36 11.11 6.13
C LEU A 227 -6.01 10.14 5.00
N ALA A 228 -5.43 8.97 5.32
CA ALA A 228 -5.09 7.94 4.34
C ALA A 228 -6.32 7.29 3.67
N SER A 229 -7.49 7.36 4.29
CA SER A 229 -8.72 6.80 3.74
C SER A 229 -9.51 7.78 2.85
N ILE A 230 -9.06 9.04 2.72
CA ILE A 230 -9.68 10.02 1.83
C ILE A 230 -9.45 9.55 0.39
N GLY A 231 -10.51 9.45 -0.40
CA GLY A 231 -10.46 8.93 -1.78
C GLY A 231 -10.39 7.41 -1.89
N ALA A 232 -10.19 6.67 -0.79
CA ALA A 232 -10.13 5.21 -0.80
C ALA A 232 -11.53 4.56 -0.88
N ASN A 233 -11.55 3.27 -1.23
CA ASN A 233 -12.78 2.48 -1.29
C ASN A 233 -13.44 2.31 0.10
N ARG A 234 -14.66 1.77 0.11
CA ARG A 234 -15.46 1.67 1.34
C ARG A 234 -14.84 0.76 2.40
N ASN A 235 -14.20 -0.33 1.99
CA ASN A 235 -13.56 -1.24 2.95
C ASN A 235 -12.32 -0.61 3.61
N ALA A 236 -11.56 0.19 2.87
CA ALA A 236 -10.46 0.98 3.43
C ALA A 236 -10.96 2.03 4.45
N LYS A 237 -12.05 2.74 4.14
CA LYS A 237 -12.72 3.65 5.10
C LYS A 237 -13.28 2.92 6.33
N ARG A 238 -13.85 1.72 6.15
CA ARG A 238 -14.30 0.85 7.26
C ARG A 238 -13.14 0.43 8.16
N THR A 239 -11.97 0.18 7.58
CA THR A 239 -10.73 -0.12 8.34
C THR A 239 -10.37 1.02 9.29
N THR A 240 -10.46 2.26 8.82
CA THR A 240 -10.26 3.46 9.65
C THR A 240 -11.31 3.59 10.76
N ILE A 241 -12.58 3.32 10.46
CA ILE A 241 -13.66 3.30 11.47
C ILE A 241 -13.36 2.26 12.55
N ILE A 242 -12.87 1.06 12.19
CA ILE A 242 -12.49 0.01 13.15
C ILE A 242 -11.38 0.49 14.07
N HIS A 243 -10.33 1.14 13.53
CA HIS A 243 -9.25 1.70 14.33
C HIS A 243 -9.76 2.74 15.34
N LEU A 244 -10.61 3.64 14.88
CA LEU A 244 -11.22 4.65 15.74
C LEU A 244 -12.11 4.02 16.82
N MET A 245 -12.94 3.04 16.47
CA MET A 245 -13.81 2.32 17.41
C MET A 245 -13.00 1.60 18.50
N PHE A 246 -11.91 0.92 18.12
CA PHE A 246 -11.02 0.25 19.06
C PHE A 246 -10.51 1.23 20.13
N ASN A 247 -9.99 2.37 19.71
CA ASN A 247 -9.42 3.36 20.61
C ASN A 247 -10.49 4.08 21.46
N ILE A 248 -11.67 4.38 20.90
CA ILE A 248 -12.77 4.98 21.67
C ILE A 248 -13.30 4.00 22.72
N ILE A 249 -13.56 2.74 22.36
CA ILE A 249 -14.04 1.73 23.29
C ILE A 249 -13.03 1.49 24.40
N GLY A 250 -11.74 1.31 24.06
CA GLY A 250 -10.67 1.14 25.02
C GLY A 250 -10.56 2.33 25.97
N THR A 251 -10.54 3.56 25.43
CA THR A 251 -10.50 4.79 26.23
C THR A 251 -11.70 4.88 27.18
N THR A 252 -12.89 4.58 26.70
CA THR A 252 -14.11 4.61 27.54
C THR A 252 -14.02 3.62 28.69
N ILE A 253 -13.67 2.35 28.39
CA ILE A 253 -13.53 1.30 29.42
C ILE A 253 -12.47 1.69 30.44
N PHE A 254 -11.27 2.05 30.01
CA PHE A 254 -10.17 2.37 30.93
C PHE A 254 -10.41 3.65 31.72
N THR A 255 -11.07 4.64 31.14
CA THR A 255 -11.48 5.85 31.88
C THR A 255 -12.42 5.49 33.01
N ILE A 256 -13.44 4.66 32.76
CA ILE A 256 -14.39 4.19 33.80
C ILE A 256 -13.62 3.39 34.88
N VAL A 257 -12.76 2.47 34.46
CA VAL A 257 -11.97 1.66 35.40
C VAL A 257 -11.05 2.53 36.26
N CYS A 258 -10.34 3.51 35.68
CA CYS A 258 -9.47 4.42 36.45
C CYS A 258 -10.24 5.31 37.44
N ILE A 259 -11.51 5.66 37.11
CA ILE A 259 -12.35 6.44 38.06
C ILE A 259 -12.92 5.56 39.17
N MET A 260 -13.32 4.33 38.85
CA MET A 260 -14.01 3.44 39.81
C MET A 260 -13.07 2.56 40.64
N THR A 261 -11.80 2.42 40.22
CA THR A 261 -10.82 1.52 40.89
C THR A 261 -9.49 2.22 41.10
N PRO A 262 -8.64 1.75 42.04
CA PRO A 262 -7.30 2.29 42.26
C PRO A 262 -6.29 1.80 41.19
N LEU A 263 -6.68 1.66 39.93
CA LEU A 263 -5.81 1.12 38.85
C LEU A 263 -4.55 1.96 38.67
N THR A 264 -4.65 3.29 38.76
CA THR A 264 -3.48 4.19 38.65
C THR A 264 -2.49 3.92 39.78
N SER A 265 -2.95 3.81 41.04
CA SER A 265 -2.10 3.50 42.19
C SER A 265 -1.48 2.10 42.08
N LEU A 266 -2.20 1.13 41.52
CA LEU A 266 -1.65 -0.20 41.27
C LEU A 266 -0.49 -0.13 40.25
N VAL A 267 -0.66 0.60 39.12
CA VAL A 267 0.41 0.77 38.13
C VAL A 267 1.60 1.56 38.72
N GLU A 268 1.35 2.56 39.54
CA GLU A 268 2.41 3.29 40.29
C GLU A 268 3.25 2.36 41.17
N SER A 269 2.62 1.36 41.78
CA SER A 269 3.30 0.39 42.66
C SER A 269 4.29 -0.53 41.95
N PHE A 270 4.14 -0.76 40.61
CA PHE A 270 5.10 -1.57 39.85
C PHE A 270 6.43 -0.87 39.59
N THR A 271 6.44 0.46 39.50
CA THR A 271 7.65 1.26 39.23
C THR A 271 7.64 2.54 40.07
N PRO A 272 7.82 2.41 41.40
CA PRO A 272 7.76 3.56 42.32
C PRO A 272 8.78 4.65 41.95
N GLY A 273 8.35 5.90 41.97
CA GLY A 273 9.19 7.06 41.70
C GLY A 273 9.59 7.28 40.22
N ARG A 274 9.22 6.38 39.29
CA ARG A 274 9.57 6.46 37.86
C ARG A 274 8.34 6.73 37.00
N VAL A 275 7.85 7.99 37.03
CA VAL A 275 6.58 8.36 36.37
C VAL A 275 6.58 8.07 34.85
N SER A 276 7.72 8.24 34.19
CA SER A 276 7.86 7.89 32.75
C SER A 276 7.58 6.39 32.50
N ALA A 277 8.11 5.51 33.38
CA ALA A 277 7.87 4.08 33.33
C ALA A 277 6.41 3.72 33.66
N GLN A 278 5.80 4.42 34.62
CA GLN A 278 4.39 4.25 34.98
C GLN A 278 3.47 4.57 33.77
N ILE A 279 3.76 5.65 33.04
CA ILE A 279 3.04 6.00 31.79
C ILE A 279 3.20 4.91 30.73
N ALA A 280 4.42 4.41 30.52
CA ALA A 280 4.69 3.32 29.57
C ALA A 280 3.95 2.03 29.95
N ASN A 281 3.95 1.67 31.26
CA ASN A 281 3.24 0.50 31.77
C ASN A 281 1.73 0.64 31.59
N MET A 282 1.15 1.81 31.87
CA MET A 282 -0.25 2.08 31.68
C MET A 282 -0.62 2.01 30.17
N HIS A 283 0.23 2.54 29.29
CA HIS A 283 0.04 2.47 27.84
C HIS A 283 0.03 1.03 27.34
N THR A 284 0.97 0.22 27.80
CA THR A 284 1.06 -1.21 27.46
C THR A 284 -0.15 -1.97 28.00
N LEU A 285 -0.51 -1.76 29.28
CA LEU A 285 -1.66 -2.37 29.91
C LEU A 285 -2.96 -2.04 29.15
N PHE A 286 -3.17 -0.76 28.82
CA PHE A 286 -4.32 -0.30 28.06
C PHE A 286 -4.45 -1.05 26.72
N ASN A 287 -3.38 -1.10 25.91
CA ASN A 287 -3.46 -1.70 24.58
C ASN A 287 -3.58 -3.22 24.62
N ILE A 288 -2.88 -3.90 25.53
CA ILE A 288 -2.98 -5.36 25.68
C ILE A 288 -4.38 -5.75 26.18
N VAL A 289 -4.87 -5.13 27.26
CA VAL A 289 -6.16 -5.48 27.84
C VAL A 289 -7.31 -5.13 26.88
N THR A 290 -7.26 -3.97 26.24
CA THR A 290 -8.27 -3.59 25.21
C THR A 290 -8.27 -4.60 24.07
N THR A 291 -7.09 -5.03 23.60
CA THR A 291 -6.99 -6.07 22.56
C THR A 291 -7.58 -7.39 23.01
N LEU A 292 -7.23 -7.87 24.22
CA LEU A 292 -7.75 -9.12 24.76
C LEU A 292 -9.28 -9.08 24.94
N LEU A 293 -9.83 -7.97 25.40
CA LEU A 293 -11.27 -7.77 25.55
C LEU A 293 -12.00 -7.74 24.20
N LEU A 294 -11.43 -7.08 23.20
CA LEU A 294 -12.06 -6.90 21.90
C LEU A 294 -11.74 -8.04 20.91
N LEU A 295 -10.74 -8.87 21.16
CA LEU A 295 -10.35 -9.99 20.31
C LEU A 295 -11.52 -10.94 19.96
N PRO A 296 -12.37 -11.37 20.92
CA PRO A 296 -13.54 -12.18 20.60
C PRO A 296 -14.55 -11.44 19.71
N PHE A 297 -14.63 -10.13 19.84
CA PHE A 297 -15.61 -9.26 19.19
C PHE A 297 -15.12 -8.59 17.90
N GLY A 298 -13.90 -8.88 17.43
CA GLY A 298 -13.33 -8.21 16.25
C GLY A 298 -14.16 -8.37 14.98
N THR A 299 -14.82 -9.52 14.79
CA THR A 299 -15.77 -9.72 13.68
C THR A 299 -17.03 -8.85 13.80
N TYR A 300 -17.46 -8.54 15.01
CA TYR A 300 -18.57 -7.61 15.25
C TYR A 300 -18.15 -6.17 14.98
N LEU A 301 -16.92 -5.78 15.29
CA LEU A 301 -16.37 -4.48 14.91
C LEU A 301 -16.38 -4.30 13.38
N ALA A 302 -15.98 -5.31 12.62
CA ALA A 302 -16.08 -5.28 11.16
C ALA A 302 -17.52 -5.14 10.67
N LYS A 303 -18.46 -5.92 11.23
CA LYS A 303 -19.90 -5.81 10.91
C LYS A 303 -20.46 -4.43 11.28
N LEU A 304 -20.08 -3.88 12.43
CA LEU A 304 -20.53 -2.56 12.85
C LEU A 304 -19.98 -1.46 11.94
N ALA A 305 -18.72 -1.54 11.52
CA ALA A 305 -18.13 -0.62 10.54
C ALA A 305 -18.88 -0.69 9.19
N THR A 306 -19.28 -1.88 8.75
CA THR A 306 -20.12 -2.06 7.55
C THR A 306 -21.50 -1.45 7.73
N LYS A 307 -22.10 -1.52 8.93
CA LYS A 307 -23.40 -0.90 9.23
C LYS A 307 -23.30 0.63 9.30
N ILE A 308 -22.21 1.18 9.84
CA ILE A 308 -21.96 2.63 9.89
C ILE A 308 -21.72 3.20 8.48
N LEU A 309 -20.99 2.46 7.65
CA LEU A 309 -20.73 2.83 6.26
C LEU A 309 -21.21 1.69 5.33
N PRO A 310 -22.51 1.64 4.99
CA PRO A 310 -23.08 0.57 4.15
C PRO A 310 -22.56 0.64 2.71
N ASP A 311 -22.66 -0.48 1.98
CA ASP A 311 -22.38 -0.48 0.55
C ASP A 311 -23.40 0.43 -0.18
N ARG A 312 -22.94 1.14 -1.21
CA ARG A 312 -23.84 1.81 -2.16
C ARG A 312 -23.97 0.93 -3.39
N PRO A 313 -25.12 0.94 -4.10
CA PRO A 313 -25.16 0.46 -5.47
C PRO A 313 -24.02 1.18 -6.23
N GLU A 314 -23.24 0.45 -7.00
CA GLU A 314 -22.23 1.04 -7.86
C GLU A 314 -22.91 2.03 -8.79
N GLU A 315 -22.64 3.33 -8.61
CA GLU A 315 -22.87 4.30 -9.65
C GLU A 315 -21.87 3.92 -10.75
N LYS A 316 -22.38 3.41 -11.88
CA LYS A 316 -21.57 3.26 -13.10
C LYS A 316 -21.08 4.67 -13.44
N ASN A 317 -19.84 4.95 -13.08
CA ASN A 317 -19.14 6.13 -13.57
C ASN A 317 -18.73 5.79 -14.99
N ASP A 318 -19.43 6.32 -15.99
CA ASP A 318 -19.09 6.18 -17.41
C ASP A 318 -17.76 6.92 -17.76
N ALA A 319 -17.13 7.59 -16.81
CA ALA A 319 -15.85 8.25 -17.03
C ALA A 319 -14.69 7.25 -16.89
N MET A 320 -13.76 7.27 -17.85
CA MET A 320 -12.51 6.50 -17.79
C MET A 320 -11.75 6.79 -16.50
N HIS A 321 -11.39 5.76 -15.74
CA HIS A 321 -10.68 5.88 -14.47
C HIS A 321 -9.86 4.63 -14.15
N LEU A 322 -8.84 4.81 -13.30
CA LEU A 322 -8.13 3.70 -12.69
C LEU A 322 -8.97 3.16 -11.52
N GLU A 323 -9.25 1.86 -11.52
CA GLU A 323 -10.09 1.21 -10.51
C GLU A 323 -9.28 0.73 -9.30
N TYR A 324 -8.08 0.18 -9.57
CA TYR A 324 -7.26 -0.49 -8.55
C TYR A 324 -6.04 0.32 -8.12
N ILE A 325 -5.72 1.40 -8.81
CA ILE A 325 -4.62 2.31 -8.45
C ILE A 325 -5.20 3.50 -7.68
N PRO A 326 -4.88 3.64 -6.38
CA PRO A 326 -5.38 4.76 -5.59
C PRO A 326 -4.75 6.08 -6.04
N SER A 327 -5.53 7.16 -6.03
CA SER A 327 -5.09 8.54 -6.28
C SER A 327 -4.27 9.12 -5.12
N LEU A 328 -3.46 8.30 -4.44
CA LEU A 328 -2.67 8.71 -3.29
C LEU A 328 -1.52 9.64 -3.71
N GLU A 329 -1.50 10.85 -3.16
CA GLU A 329 -0.27 11.63 -3.11
C GLU A 329 0.74 10.88 -2.23
N ILE A 330 1.79 10.35 -2.85
CA ILE A 330 2.87 9.62 -2.17
C ILE A 330 3.67 10.64 -1.36
N LYS A 331 3.34 10.82 -0.08
CA LYS A 331 4.20 11.54 0.85
C LYS A 331 5.37 10.65 1.25
N ARG A 332 6.58 11.21 1.26
CA ARG A 332 7.85 10.50 1.56
C ARG A 332 7.88 9.74 2.89
N GLU A 333 7.00 10.06 3.82
CA GLU A 333 6.97 9.48 5.17
C GLU A 333 6.31 8.09 5.28
N ASN A 334 5.62 7.60 4.22
CA ASN A 334 4.83 6.36 4.26
C ASN A 334 5.29 5.33 3.22
N GLN A 335 6.59 5.15 3.03
CA GLN A 335 7.14 4.31 1.93
C GLN A 335 7.00 2.79 2.14
N ILE A 336 6.74 2.33 3.37
CA ILE A 336 6.67 0.90 3.68
C ILE A 336 5.39 0.28 3.11
N GLY A 337 5.54 -0.76 2.31
CA GLY A 337 4.42 -1.47 1.69
C GLY A 337 3.82 -0.77 0.45
N LEU A 338 4.19 0.49 0.15
CA LEU A 338 3.72 1.22 -1.03
C LEU A 338 4.05 0.50 -2.34
N SER A 339 5.25 -0.04 -2.46
CA SER A 339 5.70 -0.80 -3.63
C SER A 339 4.82 -2.04 -3.87
N ALA A 340 4.47 -2.81 -2.83
CA ALA A 340 3.60 -3.98 -2.96
C ALA A 340 2.15 -3.60 -3.32
N ILE A 341 1.62 -2.54 -2.69
CA ILE A 341 0.29 -2.00 -3.00
C ILE A 341 0.24 -1.51 -4.45
N ALA A 342 1.25 -0.76 -4.86
CA ALA A 342 1.38 -0.22 -6.20
C ALA A 342 1.47 -1.33 -7.25
N VAL A 343 2.34 -2.31 -7.04
CA VAL A 343 2.51 -3.47 -7.93
C VAL A 343 1.21 -4.24 -8.07
N ASN A 344 0.51 -4.53 -6.96
CA ASN A 344 -0.78 -5.24 -7.03
C ASN A 344 -1.86 -4.43 -7.73
N GLY A 345 -1.91 -3.11 -7.51
CA GLY A 345 -2.83 -2.21 -8.23
C GLY A 345 -2.55 -2.22 -9.74
N ILE A 346 -1.28 -2.08 -10.13
CA ILE A 346 -0.84 -2.14 -11.52
C ILE A 346 -1.22 -3.50 -12.15
N GLN A 347 -0.96 -4.61 -11.47
CA GLN A 347 -1.30 -5.95 -11.98
C GLN A 347 -2.80 -6.12 -12.25
N LYS A 348 -3.66 -5.59 -11.38
CA LYS A 348 -5.11 -5.66 -11.57
C LYS A 348 -5.59 -4.78 -12.71
N GLU A 349 -5.02 -3.58 -12.87
CA GLU A 349 -5.31 -2.74 -14.03
C GLU A 349 -4.84 -3.38 -15.34
N ILE A 350 -3.66 -4.02 -15.33
CA ILE A 350 -3.16 -4.79 -16.48
C ILE A 350 -4.08 -5.97 -16.79
N SER A 351 -4.59 -6.70 -15.79
CA SER A 351 -5.55 -7.77 -16.01
C SER A 351 -6.84 -7.25 -16.66
N ARG A 352 -7.36 -6.11 -16.18
CA ARG A 352 -8.53 -5.44 -16.79
C ARG A 352 -8.27 -4.98 -18.21
N MET A 353 -7.08 -4.44 -18.47
CA MET A 353 -6.65 -4.05 -19.82
C MET A 353 -6.52 -5.26 -20.76
N MET A 354 -6.06 -6.40 -20.23
CA MET A 354 -5.98 -7.68 -20.97
C MET A 354 -7.37 -8.20 -21.36
N ASP A 355 -8.33 -8.16 -20.43
CA ASP A 355 -9.72 -8.55 -20.70
C ASP A 355 -10.33 -7.68 -21.80
N MET A 356 -10.08 -6.36 -21.75
CA MET A 356 -10.53 -5.42 -22.78
C MET A 356 -9.90 -5.69 -24.14
N ALA A 357 -8.59 -5.94 -24.21
CA ALA A 357 -7.88 -6.25 -25.44
C ALA A 357 -8.41 -7.56 -26.07
N LYS A 358 -8.64 -8.59 -25.26
CA LYS A 358 -9.22 -9.86 -25.71
C LYS A 358 -10.63 -9.67 -26.28
N GLU A 359 -11.47 -8.89 -25.63
CA GLU A 359 -12.82 -8.59 -26.12
C GLU A 359 -12.77 -7.77 -27.41
N ASN A 360 -11.81 -6.85 -27.57
CA ASN A 360 -11.60 -6.13 -28.82
C ASN A 360 -11.18 -7.06 -29.95
N ILE A 361 -10.29 -8.03 -29.71
CA ILE A 361 -9.95 -9.05 -30.70
C ILE A 361 -11.21 -9.81 -31.12
N GLU A 362 -12.00 -10.28 -30.17
CA GLU A 362 -13.21 -11.06 -30.46
C GLU A 362 -14.21 -10.28 -31.31
N ARG A 363 -14.51 -9.03 -30.92
CA ARG A 363 -15.48 -8.17 -31.62
C ARG A 363 -14.98 -7.71 -33.00
N SER A 364 -13.69 -7.47 -33.14
CA SER A 364 -13.09 -7.03 -34.40
C SER A 364 -13.18 -8.12 -35.47
N PHE A 365 -12.82 -9.35 -35.14
CA PHE A 365 -13.01 -10.46 -36.07
C PHE A 365 -14.49 -10.76 -36.33
N GLU A 366 -15.37 -10.62 -35.34
CA GLU A 366 -16.81 -10.78 -35.52
C GLU A 366 -17.38 -9.75 -36.48
N ALA A 367 -16.94 -8.49 -36.40
CA ALA A 367 -17.34 -7.42 -37.29
C ALA A 367 -17.01 -7.77 -38.75
N VAL A 368 -15.81 -8.29 -39.02
CA VAL A 368 -15.39 -8.72 -40.37
C VAL A 368 -16.18 -9.92 -40.87
N LEU A 369 -16.35 -10.96 -40.03
CA LEU A 369 -17.03 -12.19 -40.38
C LEU A 369 -18.51 -11.96 -40.72
N GLU A 370 -19.16 -11.06 -39.98
CA GLU A 370 -20.59 -10.76 -40.10
C GLU A 370 -20.88 -9.54 -41.00
N GLY A 371 -19.83 -8.80 -41.39
CA GLY A 371 -19.98 -7.55 -42.15
C GLY A 371 -20.70 -6.45 -41.37
N LYS A 372 -20.53 -6.43 -40.03
CA LYS A 372 -21.25 -5.53 -39.12
C LYS A 372 -20.40 -4.32 -38.70
N THR A 373 -20.58 -3.19 -39.39
CA THR A 373 -19.97 -1.91 -38.99
C THR A 373 -20.50 -1.35 -37.66
N THR A 374 -21.64 -1.87 -37.15
CA THR A 374 -22.25 -1.45 -35.87
C THR A 374 -21.41 -1.80 -34.66
N LEU A 375 -20.43 -2.70 -34.75
CA LEU A 375 -19.51 -3.06 -33.64
C LEU A 375 -18.32 -2.08 -33.53
N LEU A 376 -18.02 -1.29 -34.59
CA LEU A 376 -16.88 -0.37 -34.59
C LEU A 376 -16.91 0.67 -33.46
N PRO A 377 -18.04 1.34 -33.14
CA PRO A 377 -18.07 2.28 -32.00
C PRO A 377 -17.72 1.63 -30.66
N GLU A 378 -18.18 0.39 -30.42
CA GLU A 378 -17.90 -0.35 -29.18
C GLU A 378 -16.41 -0.73 -29.06
N VAL A 379 -15.81 -1.18 -30.17
CA VAL A 379 -14.39 -1.52 -30.23
C VAL A 379 -13.53 -0.27 -30.04
N SER A 380 -13.90 0.85 -30.70
CA SER A 380 -13.19 2.12 -30.60
C SER A 380 -13.25 2.71 -29.18
N GLU A 381 -14.42 2.71 -28.54
CA GLU A 381 -14.56 3.19 -27.15
C GLU A 381 -13.70 2.38 -26.19
N ARG A 382 -13.61 1.07 -26.40
CA ARG A 382 -12.81 0.19 -25.56
C ARG A 382 -11.31 0.36 -25.83
N GLU A 383 -10.91 0.63 -27.08
CA GLU A 383 -9.53 0.96 -27.44
C GLU A 383 -9.10 2.28 -26.81
N GLU A 384 -9.92 3.35 -26.90
CA GLU A 384 -9.68 4.62 -26.21
C GLU A 384 -9.49 4.42 -24.68
N TYR A 385 -10.20 3.45 -24.09
CA TYR A 385 -10.04 3.11 -22.68
C TYR A 385 -8.72 2.36 -22.42
N ILE A 386 -8.30 1.46 -23.29
CA ILE A 386 -7.00 0.76 -23.22
C ILE A 386 -5.86 1.77 -23.30
N ASP A 387 -5.91 2.73 -24.22
CA ASP A 387 -4.93 3.82 -24.36
C ASP A 387 -4.89 4.71 -23.12
N TYR A 388 -6.06 5.07 -22.57
CA TYR A 388 -6.15 5.79 -21.30
C TYR A 388 -5.47 5.02 -20.16
N LEU A 389 -5.74 3.71 -20.02
CA LEU A 389 -5.13 2.86 -19.00
C LEU A 389 -3.61 2.79 -19.17
N ASN A 390 -3.12 2.58 -20.40
CA ASN A 390 -1.69 2.58 -20.70
C ASN A 390 -1.01 3.88 -20.25
N LYS A 391 -1.58 5.04 -20.57
CA LYS A 391 -1.06 6.36 -20.18
C LYS A 391 -1.04 6.57 -18.66
N GLU A 392 -2.13 6.26 -17.98
CA GLU A 392 -2.24 6.50 -16.54
C GLU A 392 -1.40 5.51 -15.72
N ILE A 393 -1.36 4.22 -16.11
CA ILE A 393 -0.50 3.21 -15.49
C ILE A 393 0.97 3.58 -15.70
N SER A 394 1.36 3.98 -16.91
CA SER A 394 2.73 4.39 -17.24
C SER A 394 3.17 5.62 -16.43
N ARG A 395 2.28 6.62 -16.27
CA ARG A 395 2.51 7.79 -15.41
C ARG A 395 2.68 7.41 -13.94
N TYR A 396 1.88 6.47 -13.46
CA TYR A 396 1.95 5.97 -12.09
C TYR A 396 3.25 5.20 -11.85
N ILE A 397 3.63 4.28 -12.76
CA ILE A 397 4.90 3.55 -12.72
C ILE A 397 6.09 4.52 -12.66
N SER A 398 6.10 5.56 -13.49
CA SER A 398 7.18 6.56 -13.49
C SER A 398 7.34 7.26 -12.13
N LYS A 399 6.24 7.56 -11.45
CA LYS A 399 6.27 8.16 -10.10
C LYS A 399 6.81 7.20 -9.04
N ILE A 400 6.51 5.91 -9.14
CA ILE A 400 6.98 4.90 -8.19
C ILE A 400 8.47 4.64 -8.39
N MET A 401 8.93 4.52 -9.63
CA MET A 401 10.33 4.24 -9.97
C MET A 401 11.31 5.26 -9.39
N VAL A 402 10.92 6.53 -9.25
CA VAL A 402 11.76 7.58 -8.64
C VAL A 402 12.08 7.29 -7.17
N ASN A 403 11.20 6.59 -6.47
CA ASN A 403 11.32 6.31 -5.03
C ASN A 403 11.69 4.84 -4.73
N GLU A 404 11.82 4.00 -5.77
CA GLU A 404 12.14 2.59 -5.60
C GLU A 404 13.66 2.38 -5.56
N HIS A 405 14.16 1.87 -4.43
CA HIS A 405 15.58 1.62 -4.21
C HIS A 405 15.96 0.14 -4.34
N ASN A 406 14.95 -0.75 -4.39
CA ASN A 406 15.20 -2.17 -4.57
C ASN A 406 15.33 -2.51 -6.05
N ARG A 407 16.47 -3.07 -6.44
CA ARG A 407 16.77 -3.44 -7.83
C ARG A 407 15.84 -4.53 -8.39
N GLU A 408 15.34 -5.44 -7.55
CA GLU A 408 14.42 -6.50 -7.97
C GLU A 408 13.03 -5.95 -8.21
N ASP A 409 12.53 -5.12 -7.29
CA ASP A 409 11.22 -4.45 -7.45
C ASP A 409 11.25 -3.50 -8.67
N SER A 410 12.37 -2.80 -8.90
CA SER A 410 12.55 -1.94 -10.09
C SER A 410 12.47 -2.73 -11.40
N LYS A 411 13.11 -3.90 -11.48
CA LYS A 411 13.02 -4.77 -12.65
C LYS A 411 11.59 -5.27 -12.88
N TYR A 412 10.93 -5.68 -11.80
CA TYR A 412 9.56 -6.15 -11.86
C TYR A 412 8.58 -5.07 -12.37
N ILE A 413 8.69 -3.85 -11.84
CA ILE A 413 7.87 -2.72 -12.27
C ILE A 413 8.17 -2.35 -13.73
N SER A 414 9.43 -2.44 -14.16
CA SER A 414 9.82 -2.21 -15.55
C SER A 414 9.22 -3.25 -16.51
N ALA A 415 9.12 -4.52 -16.09
CA ALA A 415 8.45 -5.55 -16.88
C ALA A 415 6.94 -5.25 -17.04
N LEU A 416 6.26 -4.83 -15.95
CA LEU A 416 4.85 -4.42 -16.01
C LEU A 416 4.61 -3.23 -16.95
N PHE A 417 5.55 -2.29 -17.01
CA PHE A 417 5.50 -1.17 -17.95
C PHE A 417 5.49 -1.65 -19.42
N LYS A 418 6.38 -2.60 -19.75
CA LYS A 418 6.45 -3.18 -21.10
C LYS A 418 5.20 -4.00 -21.45
N VAL A 419 4.65 -4.73 -20.48
CA VAL A 419 3.39 -5.47 -20.63
C VAL A 419 2.25 -4.53 -21.01
N CYS A 420 2.12 -3.38 -20.32
CA CYS A 420 1.13 -2.36 -20.65
C CYS A 420 1.24 -1.88 -22.11
N GLY A 421 2.44 -1.55 -22.56
CA GLY A 421 2.65 -1.07 -23.92
C GLY A 421 2.36 -2.15 -25.00
N ASN A 422 2.60 -3.44 -24.70
CA ASN A 422 2.24 -4.51 -25.63
C ASN A 422 0.71 -4.75 -25.66
N LEU A 423 0.00 -4.60 -24.55
CA LEU A 423 -1.46 -4.71 -24.51
C LEU A 423 -2.16 -3.59 -25.30
N GLU A 424 -1.65 -2.38 -25.22
CA GLU A 424 -2.15 -1.26 -26.02
C GLU A 424 -1.98 -1.56 -27.52
N ARG A 425 -0.81 -2.05 -27.94
CA ARG A 425 -0.59 -2.41 -29.34
C ARG A 425 -1.50 -3.55 -29.82
N ILE A 426 -1.84 -4.51 -28.96
CA ILE A 426 -2.87 -5.52 -29.28
C ILE A 426 -4.22 -4.84 -29.52
N GLY A 427 -4.59 -3.83 -28.72
CA GLY A 427 -5.79 -3.02 -28.93
C GLY A 427 -5.77 -2.29 -30.28
N ASP A 428 -4.64 -1.66 -30.63
CA ASP A 428 -4.43 -0.97 -31.91
C ASP A 428 -4.62 -1.91 -33.10
N HIS A 429 -4.02 -3.11 -33.07
CA HIS A 429 -4.18 -4.09 -34.13
C HIS A 429 -5.61 -4.65 -34.20
N ALA A 430 -6.27 -4.80 -33.06
CA ALA A 430 -7.67 -5.24 -33.06
C ALA A 430 -8.60 -4.20 -33.66
N ILE A 431 -8.44 -2.89 -33.39
CA ILE A 431 -9.29 -1.86 -33.99
C ILE A 431 -9.03 -1.75 -35.50
N ASN A 432 -7.78 -1.89 -35.99
CA ASN A 432 -7.47 -1.93 -37.41
C ASN A 432 -8.30 -3.01 -38.13
N ILE A 433 -8.34 -4.23 -37.53
CA ILE A 433 -9.14 -5.34 -38.05
C ILE A 433 -10.62 -4.96 -38.14
N CYS A 434 -11.16 -4.27 -37.13
CA CYS A 434 -12.54 -3.82 -37.11
C CYS A 434 -12.81 -2.75 -38.19
N GLU A 435 -11.88 -1.81 -38.41
CA GLU A 435 -11.98 -0.75 -39.39
C GLU A 435 -12.01 -1.29 -40.84
N TYR A 436 -11.39 -2.44 -41.10
CA TYR A 436 -11.48 -3.10 -42.40
C TYR A 436 -12.92 -3.44 -42.80
N THR A 437 -13.81 -3.68 -41.83
CA THR A 437 -15.25 -3.88 -42.10
C THR A 437 -15.88 -2.65 -42.74
N LYS A 438 -15.49 -1.45 -42.29
CA LYS A 438 -15.96 -0.20 -42.90
C LYS A 438 -15.45 -0.03 -44.33
N LEU A 439 -14.16 -0.35 -44.56
CA LEU A 439 -13.59 -0.32 -45.91
C LEU A 439 -14.26 -1.34 -46.84
N MET A 440 -14.61 -2.53 -46.31
CA MET A 440 -15.36 -3.55 -47.08
C MET A 440 -16.74 -3.04 -47.50
N GLU A 441 -17.46 -2.36 -46.59
CA GLU A 441 -18.77 -1.77 -46.90
C GLU A 441 -18.66 -0.64 -47.93
N GLU A 442 -17.75 0.33 -47.73
CA GLU A 442 -17.55 1.49 -48.61
C GLU A 442 -17.13 1.08 -50.02
N LYS A 443 -16.22 0.11 -50.13
CA LYS A 443 -15.70 -0.35 -51.43
C LYS A 443 -16.44 -1.56 -52.00
N LYS A 444 -17.48 -2.06 -51.32
CA LYS A 444 -18.24 -3.26 -51.70
C LYS A 444 -17.37 -4.50 -51.91
N ILE A 445 -16.36 -4.66 -51.03
CA ILE A 445 -15.46 -5.80 -51.05
C ILE A 445 -16.17 -6.98 -50.39
N HIS A 446 -16.16 -8.14 -51.04
CA HIS A 446 -16.67 -9.39 -50.48
C HIS A 446 -15.59 -10.45 -50.50
N PHE A 447 -15.31 -11.00 -49.34
CA PHE A 447 -14.40 -12.12 -49.19
C PHE A 447 -15.09 -13.44 -49.62
N SER A 448 -14.32 -14.34 -50.21
CA SER A 448 -14.81 -15.68 -50.51
C SER A 448 -15.03 -16.48 -49.22
N SER A 449 -15.88 -17.54 -49.29
CA SER A 449 -16.15 -18.41 -48.15
C SER A 449 -14.87 -19.02 -47.55
N LYS A 450 -13.86 -19.33 -48.36
CA LYS A 450 -12.56 -19.83 -47.89
C LYS A 450 -11.77 -18.78 -47.11
N VAL A 451 -11.82 -17.50 -47.50
CA VAL A 451 -11.18 -16.42 -46.78
C VAL A 451 -11.89 -16.19 -45.45
N LEU A 452 -13.21 -16.20 -45.43
CA LEU A 452 -14.00 -16.06 -44.21
C LEU A 452 -13.75 -17.22 -43.21
N GLU A 453 -13.60 -18.46 -43.73
CA GLU A 453 -13.22 -19.61 -42.91
C GLU A 453 -11.84 -19.40 -42.25
N GLY A 454 -10.84 -18.95 -43.05
CA GLY A 454 -9.52 -18.61 -42.53
C GLY A 454 -9.55 -17.49 -41.47
N ILE A 455 -10.36 -16.44 -41.69
CA ILE A 455 -10.56 -15.36 -40.68
C ILE A 455 -11.18 -15.91 -39.42
N GLY A 456 -12.12 -16.86 -39.51
CA GLY A 456 -12.70 -17.55 -38.35
C GLY A 456 -11.68 -18.38 -37.56
N GLU A 457 -10.75 -19.05 -38.26
CA GLU A 457 -9.64 -19.75 -37.63
C GLU A 457 -8.66 -18.78 -36.97
N MET A 458 -8.32 -17.64 -37.60
CA MET A 458 -7.49 -16.59 -37.01
C MET A 458 -8.12 -16.05 -35.72
N LYS A 459 -9.43 -15.75 -35.71
CA LYS A 459 -10.17 -15.39 -34.50
C LYS A 459 -9.95 -16.41 -33.37
N LYS A 460 -10.19 -17.68 -33.69
CA LYS A 460 -10.09 -18.77 -32.70
C LYS A 460 -8.70 -18.87 -32.10
N VAL A 461 -7.65 -18.81 -32.93
CA VAL A 461 -6.27 -18.97 -32.48
C VAL A 461 -5.82 -17.76 -31.65
N SER A 462 -6.21 -16.53 -32.05
CA SER A 462 -5.93 -15.32 -31.28
C SER A 462 -6.55 -15.36 -29.87
N LEU A 463 -7.81 -15.80 -29.78
CA LEU A 463 -8.48 -15.94 -28.48
C LEU A 463 -7.87 -17.05 -27.63
N GLU A 464 -7.48 -18.18 -28.23
CA GLU A 464 -6.78 -19.26 -27.54
C GLU A 464 -5.42 -18.80 -27.00
N ALA A 465 -4.68 -17.97 -27.76
CA ALA A 465 -3.42 -17.39 -27.32
C ALA A 465 -3.63 -16.43 -26.12
N MET A 466 -4.67 -15.59 -26.17
CA MET A 466 -5.03 -14.72 -25.04
C MET A 466 -5.46 -15.52 -23.79
N ASP A 467 -6.21 -16.62 -23.96
CA ASP A 467 -6.60 -17.51 -22.86
C ASP A 467 -5.40 -18.17 -22.17
N LYS A 468 -4.35 -18.49 -22.93
CA LYS A 468 -3.09 -18.99 -22.38
C LYS A 468 -2.32 -17.90 -21.67
N LEU A 469 -2.27 -16.69 -22.24
CA LEU A 469 -1.61 -15.53 -21.64
C LEU A 469 -2.25 -15.15 -20.29
N GLU A 470 -3.57 -15.19 -20.16
CA GLU A 470 -4.28 -14.94 -18.90
C GLU A 470 -3.86 -15.87 -17.75
N LYS A 471 -3.35 -17.07 -18.05
CA LYS A 471 -2.87 -18.05 -17.06
C LYS A 471 -1.44 -17.76 -16.60
N VAL A 472 -0.67 -17.03 -17.39
CA VAL A 472 0.72 -16.68 -17.07
C VAL A 472 0.73 -15.61 -15.99
N ARG A 473 1.60 -15.80 -15.00
CA ARG A 473 1.85 -14.85 -13.91
C ARG A 473 3.32 -14.47 -13.92
N MET A 474 3.64 -13.32 -13.33
CA MET A 474 5.03 -12.93 -13.17
C MET A 474 5.84 -14.00 -12.43
N GLY A 475 6.92 -14.45 -13.05
CA GLY A 475 7.72 -15.57 -12.56
C GLY A 475 7.20 -16.95 -12.94
N SER A 476 6.25 -17.05 -13.87
CA SER A 476 5.76 -18.33 -14.44
C SER A 476 6.90 -19.20 -14.96
N SER A 477 6.65 -20.50 -15.02
CA SER A 477 7.62 -21.47 -15.44
C SER A 477 7.96 -21.36 -16.93
N ARG A 478 9.11 -21.87 -17.32
CA ARG A 478 9.51 -21.92 -18.72
C ARG A 478 8.55 -22.76 -19.60
N SER A 479 7.81 -23.69 -18.99
CA SER A 479 6.79 -24.46 -19.69
C SER A 479 5.57 -23.62 -20.08
N ASP A 480 5.16 -22.68 -19.22
CA ASP A 480 4.00 -21.82 -19.48
C ASP A 480 4.29 -20.83 -20.62
N ILE A 481 5.55 -20.32 -20.67
CA ILE A 481 6.00 -19.45 -21.75
C ILE A 481 6.09 -20.21 -23.07
N ARG A 482 6.56 -21.46 -23.02
CA ARG A 482 6.66 -22.29 -24.22
C ARG A 482 5.28 -22.55 -24.87
N GLU A 483 4.22 -22.66 -24.09
CA GLU A 483 2.88 -22.76 -24.66
C GLU A 483 2.48 -21.51 -25.45
N ILE A 484 2.95 -20.33 -25.05
CA ILE A 484 2.72 -19.07 -25.77
C ILE A 484 3.61 -19.02 -27.04
N GLU A 485 4.87 -19.43 -26.95
CA GLU A 485 5.78 -19.55 -28.11
C GLU A 485 5.18 -20.47 -29.19
N GLU A 486 4.58 -21.61 -28.77
CA GLU A 486 3.91 -22.54 -29.68
C GLU A 486 2.66 -21.91 -30.36
N MET A 487 1.95 -21.02 -29.65
CA MET A 487 0.79 -20.32 -30.22
C MET A 487 1.20 -19.22 -31.22
N GLU A 488 2.23 -18.45 -30.88
CA GLU A 488 2.76 -17.44 -31.80
C GLU A 488 3.31 -18.08 -33.09
N GLN A 489 4.12 -19.17 -32.97
CA GLN A 489 4.60 -19.89 -34.13
C GLN A 489 3.45 -20.42 -35.01
N LYS A 490 2.35 -20.88 -34.39
CA LYS A 490 1.15 -21.29 -35.11
C LYS A 490 0.51 -20.12 -35.84
N MET A 491 0.49 -18.90 -35.25
CA MET A 491 -0.05 -17.71 -35.91
C MET A 491 0.81 -17.28 -37.09
N ASP A 492 2.13 -17.38 -36.99
CA ASP A 492 3.09 -17.12 -38.05
C ASP A 492 2.92 -18.12 -39.21
N ASP A 493 2.87 -19.42 -38.89
CA ASP A 493 2.67 -20.48 -39.88
C ASP A 493 1.34 -20.28 -40.66
N MET A 494 0.27 -19.92 -39.96
CA MET A 494 -1.04 -19.60 -40.55
C MET A 494 -0.95 -18.37 -41.45
N THR A 495 -0.25 -17.31 -40.99
CA THR A 495 -0.06 -16.09 -41.78
C THR A 495 0.67 -16.37 -43.09
N GLU A 496 1.77 -17.16 -43.02
CA GLU A 496 2.52 -17.55 -44.20
C GLU A 496 1.67 -18.39 -45.17
N GLU A 497 0.95 -19.40 -44.67
CA GLU A 497 0.07 -20.25 -45.45
C GLU A 497 -1.03 -19.42 -46.15
N TYR A 498 -1.71 -18.55 -45.41
CA TYR A 498 -2.81 -17.75 -45.92
C TYR A 498 -2.33 -16.68 -46.92
N ARG A 499 -1.14 -16.12 -46.70
CA ARG A 499 -0.47 -15.20 -47.63
C ARG A 499 -0.13 -15.90 -48.95
N ASN A 500 0.40 -17.12 -48.94
CA ASN A 500 0.68 -17.92 -50.12
C ASN A 500 -0.59 -18.30 -50.86
N ASN A 501 -1.61 -18.77 -50.15
CA ASN A 501 -2.93 -19.06 -50.74
C ASN A 501 -3.58 -17.81 -51.37
N GLN A 502 -3.30 -16.62 -50.87
CA GLN A 502 -3.80 -15.36 -51.44
C GLN A 502 -3.07 -15.00 -52.72
N LEU A 503 -1.74 -15.17 -52.78
CA LEU A 503 -0.93 -14.94 -53.98
C LEU A 503 -1.38 -15.87 -55.15
N GLU A 504 -1.66 -17.13 -54.85
CA GLU A 504 -2.21 -18.06 -55.84
C GLU A 504 -3.57 -17.58 -56.39
N ARG A 505 -4.47 -17.11 -55.54
CA ARG A 505 -5.77 -16.56 -55.91
C ARG A 505 -5.66 -15.30 -56.78
N MET A 506 -4.66 -14.45 -56.50
CA MET A 506 -4.36 -13.28 -57.35
C MET A 506 -3.89 -13.69 -58.72
N GLN A 507 -2.97 -14.66 -58.85
CA GLN A 507 -2.44 -15.13 -60.12
C GLN A 507 -3.50 -15.73 -61.02
N VAL A 508 -4.54 -16.34 -60.44
CA VAL A 508 -5.66 -16.95 -61.21
C VAL A 508 -6.79 -15.95 -61.45
N GLY A 509 -6.68 -14.71 -60.93
CA GLY A 509 -7.67 -13.64 -61.15
C GLY A 509 -9.01 -13.85 -60.42
N VAL A 510 -9.02 -14.63 -59.32
CA VAL A 510 -10.25 -14.97 -58.58
C VAL A 510 -10.59 -13.91 -57.52
N CYS A 511 -9.68 -13.00 -57.16
CA CYS A 511 -9.94 -11.90 -56.25
C CYS A 511 -9.65 -10.54 -56.87
N SER A 512 -10.33 -9.48 -56.39
CA SER A 512 -10.00 -8.10 -56.76
C SER A 512 -8.72 -7.65 -56.05
N ASP A 513 -8.00 -6.71 -56.64
CA ASP A 513 -6.76 -6.17 -56.09
C ASP A 513 -7.01 -5.56 -54.68
N GLU A 514 -8.14 -4.83 -54.52
CA GLU A 514 -8.49 -4.23 -53.22
C GLU A 514 -8.77 -5.29 -52.14
N ALA A 515 -9.46 -6.38 -52.47
CA ALA A 515 -9.72 -7.46 -51.54
C ALA A 515 -8.42 -8.15 -51.13
N CYS A 516 -7.47 -8.27 -52.03
CA CYS A 516 -6.18 -8.88 -51.78
C CYS A 516 -5.31 -8.03 -50.85
N VAL A 517 -5.27 -6.72 -51.08
CA VAL A 517 -4.55 -5.77 -50.21
C VAL A 517 -5.15 -5.80 -48.83
N LEU A 518 -6.47 -5.66 -48.68
CA LEU A 518 -7.15 -5.62 -47.41
C LEU A 518 -6.94 -6.91 -46.56
N TYR A 519 -6.99 -8.06 -47.23
CA TYR A 519 -6.72 -9.33 -46.56
C TYR A 519 -5.26 -9.46 -46.13
N SER A 520 -4.31 -8.94 -46.92
CA SER A 520 -2.88 -8.93 -46.58
C SER A 520 -2.59 -8.06 -45.34
N GLU A 521 -3.23 -6.89 -45.24
CA GLU A 521 -3.14 -6.02 -44.08
C GLU A 521 -3.69 -6.73 -42.81
N MET A 522 -4.84 -7.40 -42.93
CA MET A 522 -5.45 -8.17 -41.86
C MET A 522 -4.54 -9.32 -41.37
N LEU A 523 -3.86 -10.01 -42.27
CA LEU A 523 -2.87 -11.04 -41.93
C LEU A 523 -1.70 -10.45 -41.18
N THR A 524 -1.26 -9.22 -41.53
CA THR A 524 -0.20 -8.53 -40.79
C THR A 524 -0.65 -8.15 -39.38
N ASP A 525 -1.86 -7.62 -39.20
CA ASP A 525 -2.38 -7.31 -37.87
C ASP A 525 -2.54 -8.58 -37.02
N PHE A 526 -2.96 -9.70 -37.61
CA PHE A 526 -3.04 -10.99 -36.91
C PHE A 526 -1.67 -11.49 -36.43
N GLU A 527 -0.64 -11.46 -37.29
CA GLU A 527 0.75 -11.81 -36.96
C GLU A 527 1.26 -10.92 -35.80
N ARG A 528 1.04 -9.59 -35.88
CA ARG A 528 1.45 -8.64 -34.86
C ARG A 528 0.77 -8.86 -33.51
N ILE A 529 -0.47 -9.27 -33.47
CA ILE A 529 -1.15 -9.67 -32.23
C ILE A 529 -0.39 -10.83 -31.59
N GLY A 530 0.03 -11.84 -32.36
CA GLY A 530 0.85 -12.96 -31.90
C GLY A 530 2.18 -12.51 -31.30
N ASP A 531 2.92 -11.67 -32.02
CA ASP A 531 4.19 -11.06 -31.57
C ASP A 531 4.04 -10.39 -30.21
N HIS A 532 2.99 -9.57 -30.03
CA HIS A 532 2.77 -8.84 -28.77
C HIS A 532 2.35 -9.76 -27.63
N ILE A 533 1.57 -10.81 -27.89
CA ILE A 533 1.22 -11.84 -26.90
C ILE A 533 2.48 -12.56 -26.41
N LEU A 534 3.38 -12.94 -27.33
CA LEU A 534 4.66 -13.56 -27.00
C LEU A 534 5.55 -12.63 -26.16
N ASN A 535 5.67 -11.36 -26.57
CA ASN A 535 6.43 -10.36 -25.85
C ASN A 535 5.95 -10.22 -24.39
N ILE A 536 4.61 -10.19 -24.16
CA ILE A 536 4.04 -10.14 -22.82
C ILE A 536 4.42 -11.40 -22.04
N GLY A 537 4.30 -12.58 -22.63
CA GLY A 537 4.66 -13.85 -22.01
C GLY A 537 6.12 -13.89 -21.55
N GLN A 538 7.04 -13.43 -22.40
CA GLN A 538 8.48 -13.35 -22.11
C GLN A 538 8.78 -12.38 -20.96
N GLU A 539 8.22 -11.16 -21.00
CA GLU A 539 8.41 -10.17 -19.92
C GLU A 539 7.88 -10.68 -18.57
N MET A 540 6.75 -11.40 -18.57
CA MET A 540 6.20 -12.02 -17.37
C MET A 540 7.08 -13.19 -16.86
N GLY A 541 7.76 -13.91 -17.75
CA GLY A 541 8.65 -15.02 -17.38
C GLY A 541 10.00 -14.58 -16.83
N GLU A 542 10.56 -13.49 -17.33
CA GLU A 542 11.84 -12.94 -16.85
C GLU A 542 11.74 -12.27 -15.47
N GLY A 543 10.56 -11.88 -15.05
CA GLY A 543 10.28 -11.25 -13.77
C GLY A 543 10.35 -12.21 -12.57
N LYS A 544 11.38 -13.08 -12.45
CA LYS A 544 11.58 -13.94 -11.28
C LYS A 544 11.72 -13.09 -10.02
N VAL A 545 10.68 -13.09 -9.20
CA VAL A 545 10.82 -12.73 -7.79
C VAL A 545 11.54 -13.91 -7.12
N SER A 546 12.76 -13.72 -6.65
CA SER A 546 13.44 -14.71 -5.82
C SER A 546 12.60 -14.96 -4.56
N ALA A 547 12.12 -16.18 -4.41
CA ALA A 547 11.26 -16.64 -3.33
C ALA A 547 11.95 -16.56 -1.95
#